data_c89919bf6861ee7b5f42996f711e22f6
#
_entry.id   c89919bf6861ee7b5f42996f711e22f6
#
_cell.length_a   1.000
_cell.length_b   1.000
_cell.length_c   1.000
_cell.angle_alpha   90.00
_cell.angle_beta   90.00
_cell.angle_gamma   90.00
#
_symmetry.space_group_name_H-M   'P 1'
#
loop_
_entity.id
_entity.type
_entity.pdbx_description
1 polymer ?
#
loop_
_entity_poly.entity_id
_entity_poly.type
_entity_poly.pdbx_seq_one_letter_code
_entity_poly.pdbx_strand_id
1 'polypeptide(L)'
;MMNDIKIDQKRINAKGNFTQNINIGTADTQLLEKTQIYDCLKLFLDDDVPKDNTDTSVPPAKLNSKLIFNHAIKFINIFKNHYLDIVTLSNVIETDFSNDGNLIISDLRDQFFDMVPEEDYNPNTGEIISIDNGYDILKKLHENICMRIYKDPRFDSKNLTIEIVSKFVYAFLGYGVEICQILLNPNKLSGESNDIS
;
A
#
# COMPACT_ATOMS: atom_id res chain seq x y z
N MET A 1 1.61 -14.72 -32.40
CA MET A 1 2.13 -13.36 -32.59
C MET A 1 2.23 -12.73 -31.21
N MET A 2 3.45 -12.51 -30.71
CA MET A 2 3.67 -11.84 -29.43
C MET A 2 3.49 -10.35 -29.64
N ASN A 3 2.54 -9.74 -28.94
CA ASN A 3 2.44 -8.29 -28.88
C ASN A 3 3.39 -7.80 -27.78
N ASP A 4 4.54 -7.26 -28.18
CA ASP A 4 5.42 -6.52 -27.27
C ASP A 4 4.74 -5.21 -26.87
N ILE A 5 4.27 -5.13 -25.63
CA ILE A 5 3.81 -3.88 -25.05
C ILE A 5 5.05 -3.05 -24.68
N LYS A 6 5.40 -2.09 -25.55
CA LYS A 6 6.41 -1.07 -25.22
C LYS A 6 5.79 -0.08 -24.24
N ILE A 7 6.16 -0.21 -22.96
CA ILE A 7 5.83 0.79 -21.95
C ILE A 7 6.78 1.99 -22.11
N ASP A 8 6.22 3.18 -22.27
CA ASP A 8 7.02 4.41 -22.42
C ASP A 8 7.73 4.73 -21.09
N GLN A 9 9.01 4.41 -21.03
CA GLN A 9 9.88 4.55 -19.86
C GLN A 9 10.01 6.00 -19.34
N LYS A 10 9.61 6.99 -20.13
CA LYS A 10 9.74 8.41 -19.75
C LYS A 10 8.78 8.86 -18.62
N ARG A 11 7.67 8.15 -18.40
CA ARG A 11 6.71 8.49 -17.35
C ARG A 11 7.00 7.86 -16.00
N ILE A 12 7.81 6.79 -15.98
CA ILE A 12 8.11 6.02 -14.74
C ILE A 12 9.28 6.62 -13.97
N ASN A 13 10.13 7.43 -14.60
CA ASN A 13 11.33 8.00 -13.98
C ASN A 13 11.10 9.23 -13.09
N ALA A 14 9.88 9.68 -12.90
CA ALA A 14 9.62 10.90 -12.13
C ALA A 14 9.45 10.68 -10.61
N LYS A 15 9.08 9.46 -10.18
CA LYS A 15 8.87 9.16 -8.75
C LYS A 15 9.10 7.67 -8.47
N GLY A 16 10.18 7.36 -7.78
CA GLY A 16 10.46 6.03 -7.24
C GLY A 16 11.34 5.14 -8.13
N ASN A 17 12.42 4.62 -7.53
CA ASN A 17 13.41 3.74 -8.17
C ASN A 17 12.86 2.33 -8.44
N PHE A 18 11.83 2.20 -9.26
CA PHE A 18 11.35 0.91 -9.74
C PHE A 18 11.96 0.58 -11.12
N THR A 19 13.26 0.38 -11.16
CA THR A 19 13.95 -0.20 -12.32
C THR A 19 14.19 -1.68 -12.07
N GLN A 20 13.19 -2.52 -12.26
CA GLN A 20 13.38 -3.94 -12.46
C GLN A 20 12.69 -4.36 -13.76
N ASN A 21 13.43 -5.07 -14.63
CA ASN A 21 12.88 -5.72 -15.81
C ASN A 21 11.81 -6.73 -15.39
N ILE A 22 10.54 -6.33 -15.45
CA ILE A 22 9.41 -7.21 -15.17
C ILE A 22 9.02 -7.85 -16.50
N ASN A 23 9.39 -9.12 -16.70
CA ASN A 23 8.79 -9.97 -17.72
C ASN A 23 7.37 -10.31 -17.25
N ILE A 24 6.37 -9.59 -17.75
CA ILE A 24 4.96 -9.87 -17.48
C ILE A 24 4.56 -11.05 -18.36
N GLY A 25 4.55 -12.25 -17.76
CA GLY A 25 3.90 -13.41 -18.40
C GLY A 25 2.42 -13.07 -18.62
N THR A 26 1.90 -13.36 -19.79
CA THR A 26 0.50 -13.15 -20.20
C THR A 26 -0.44 -14.09 -19.44
N ALA A 27 -0.74 -13.78 -18.20
CA ALA A 27 -2.02 -14.15 -17.60
C ALA A 27 -2.96 -12.97 -17.89
N ASP A 28 -4.14 -13.27 -18.41
CA ASP A 28 -5.19 -12.32 -18.78
C ASP A 28 -5.79 -11.68 -17.50
N THR A 29 -4.96 -10.94 -16.77
CA THR A 29 -5.35 -10.21 -15.57
C THR A 29 -5.82 -8.84 -16.02
N GLN A 30 -7.14 -8.72 -16.20
CA GLN A 30 -7.79 -7.43 -16.41
C GLN A 30 -7.33 -6.45 -15.32
N LEU A 31 -6.70 -5.34 -15.72
CA LEU A 31 -6.27 -4.29 -14.81
C LEU A 31 -7.48 -3.64 -14.14
N LEU A 32 -7.27 -3.08 -12.95
CA LEU A 32 -8.31 -2.28 -12.29
C LEU A 32 -8.66 -1.05 -13.13
N GLU A 33 -9.95 -0.88 -13.37
CA GLU A 33 -10.46 0.34 -13.99
C GLU A 33 -10.47 1.50 -12.98
N LYS A 34 -10.28 2.70 -13.50
CA LYS A 34 -10.28 3.92 -12.69
C LYS A 34 -11.58 4.08 -11.88
N THR A 35 -12.73 3.76 -12.49
CA THR A 35 -14.05 3.77 -11.84
C THR A 35 -14.14 2.79 -10.68
N GLN A 36 -13.56 1.58 -10.81
CA GLN A 36 -13.53 0.58 -9.76
C GLN A 36 -12.67 1.04 -8.57
N ILE A 37 -11.52 1.66 -8.85
CA ILE A 37 -10.67 2.26 -7.82
C ILE A 37 -11.43 3.36 -7.07
N TYR A 38 -12.10 4.27 -7.79
CA TYR A 38 -12.93 5.31 -7.19
C TYR A 38 -14.03 4.74 -6.29
N ASP A 39 -14.76 3.73 -6.76
CA ASP A 39 -15.83 3.12 -6.00
C ASP A 39 -15.29 2.44 -4.74
N CYS A 40 -14.18 1.70 -4.83
CA CYS A 40 -13.54 1.09 -3.66
C CYS A 40 -13.04 2.14 -2.65
N LEU A 41 -12.39 3.21 -3.12
CA LEU A 41 -11.92 4.29 -2.23
C LEU A 41 -13.09 4.99 -1.51
N LYS A 42 -14.19 5.26 -2.20
CA LYS A 42 -15.39 5.87 -1.59
C LYS A 42 -16.09 4.95 -0.58
N LEU A 43 -16.00 3.63 -0.76
CA LEU A 43 -16.53 2.66 0.22
C LEU A 43 -15.57 2.46 1.39
N PHE A 44 -14.29 2.71 1.18
CA PHE A 44 -13.27 2.64 2.23
C PHE A 44 -13.29 3.86 3.15
N LEU A 45 -13.53 5.06 2.60
CA LEU A 45 -13.59 6.30 3.37
C LEU A 45 -14.87 6.39 4.19
N ASP A 46 -14.74 6.55 5.49
CA ASP A 46 -15.83 7.06 6.34
C ASP A 46 -15.85 8.58 6.28
N ASP A 47 -17.05 9.18 6.26
CA ASP A 47 -17.23 10.62 6.09
C ASP A 47 -16.71 11.49 7.29
N ASP A 48 -16.23 10.86 8.39
CA ASP A 48 -15.96 11.53 9.68
C ASP A 48 -14.50 11.47 10.19
N VAL A 49 -13.48 11.21 9.36
CA VAL A 49 -12.09 11.07 9.86
C VAL A 49 -11.34 12.41 9.92
N PRO A 50 -10.66 12.77 11.04
CA PRO A 50 -9.84 13.98 11.14
C PRO A 50 -8.62 13.96 10.22
N LYS A 51 -8.24 15.15 9.70
CA LYS A 51 -7.04 15.30 8.86
C LYS A 51 -5.78 15.31 9.75
N ASP A 52 -4.88 14.36 9.52
CA ASP A 52 -3.54 14.33 10.15
C ASP A 52 -2.43 14.52 9.11
N ASN A 53 -1.32 15.15 9.54
CA ASN A 53 -0.18 15.39 8.66
C ASN A 53 0.80 14.21 8.75
N THR A 54 1.06 13.57 7.62
CA THR A 54 2.07 12.50 7.52
C THR A 54 3.48 13.07 7.45
N ASP A 55 4.37 12.62 8.35
CA ASP A 55 5.79 12.98 8.31
C ASP A 55 6.51 12.15 7.22
N THR A 56 7.05 12.84 6.22
CA THR A 56 7.79 12.24 5.09
C THR A 56 9.26 12.61 5.07
N SER A 57 9.85 12.96 6.22
CA SER A 57 11.23 13.46 6.32
C SER A 57 12.31 12.46 5.91
N VAL A 58 12.05 11.15 5.95
CA VAL A 58 13.02 10.09 5.61
C VAL A 58 12.69 9.47 4.24
N PRO A 59 13.65 9.40 3.30
CA PRO A 59 13.42 8.77 1.99
C PRO A 59 12.94 7.31 2.12
N PRO A 60 11.95 6.89 1.34
CA PRO A 60 11.44 5.54 1.39
C PRO A 60 12.50 4.51 0.96
N ALA A 61 12.59 3.40 1.68
CA ALA A 61 13.35 2.25 1.23
C ALA A 61 12.64 1.56 0.05
N LYS A 62 13.38 0.77 -0.73
CA LYS A 62 12.79 -0.03 -1.81
C LYS A 62 11.72 -0.98 -1.24
N LEU A 63 10.60 -1.14 -1.95
CA LEU A 63 9.47 -1.99 -1.54
C LEU A 63 9.92 -3.39 -1.07
N ASN A 64 10.74 -4.09 -1.87
CA ASN A 64 11.23 -5.42 -1.51
C ASN A 64 12.08 -5.41 -0.22
N SER A 65 12.90 -4.38 -0.01
CA SER A 65 13.72 -4.25 1.20
C SER A 65 12.85 -4.10 2.45
N LYS A 66 11.76 -3.33 2.37
CA LYS A 66 10.80 -3.22 3.46
C LYS A 66 10.10 -4.54 3.76
N LEU A 67 9.64 -5.24 2.71
CA LEU A 67 8.96 -6.53 2.88
C LEU A 67 9.87 -7.60 3.49
N ILE A 68 11.15 -7.63 3.11
CA ILE A 68 12.15 -8.52 3.71
C ILE A 68 12.39 -8.14 5.17
N PHE A 69 12.64 -6.85 5.43
CA PHE A 69 12.93 -6.33 6.76
C PHE A 69 11.81 -6.60 7.77
N ASN A 70 10.56 -6.50 7.34
CA ASN A 70 9.38 -6.72 8.17
C ASN A 70 8.81 -8.15 8.08
N HIS A 71 9.57 -9.13 7.64
CA HIS A 71 9.18 -10.56 7.56
C HIS A 71 7.92 -10.81 6.70
N ALA A 72 7.71 -10.02 5.65
CA ALA A 72 6.56 -10.09 4.74
C ALA A 72 6.93 -10.58 3.32
N ILE A 73 7.95 -11.45 3.19
CA ILE A 73 8.56 -11.86 1.91
C ILE A 73 7.53 -12.39 0.88
N LYS A 74 6.49 -13.09 1.34
CA LYS A 74 5.45 -13.63 0.44
C LYS A 74 4.72 -12.54 -0.33
N PHE A 75 4.62 -11.32 0.23
CA PHE A 75 3.99 -10.18 -0.45
C PHE A 75 4.83 -9.62 -1.61
N ILE A 76 6.10 -9.96 -1.73
CA ILE A 76 6.92 -9.56 -2.88
C ILE A 76 6.28 -10.04 -4.19
N ASN A 77 5.89 -11.32 -4.26
CA ASN A 77 5.25 -11.87 -5.46
C ASN A 77 3.83 -11.33 -5.65
N ILE A 78 3.08 -11.12 -4.58
CA ILE A 78 1.73 -10.55 -4.64
C ILE A 78 1.80 -9.14 -5.23
N PHE A 79 2.60 -8.25 -4.67
CA PHE A 79 2.72 -6.87 -5.15
C PHE A 79 3.35 -6.78 -6.54
N LYS A 80 4.26 -7.70 -6.89
CA LYS A 80 4.77 -7.81 -8.25
C LYS A 80 3.66 -8.10 -9.27
N ASN A 81 2.74 -9.01 -8.93
CA ASN A 81 1.60 -9.35 -9.80
C ASN A 81 0.59 -8.19 -9.93
N HIS A 82 0.49 -7.33 -8.89
CA HIS A 82 -0.42 -6.17 -8.85
C HIS A 82 0.29 -4.84 -9.12
N TYR A 83 1.52 -4.87 -9.66
CA TYR A 83 2.33 -3.66 -9.83
C TYR A 83 1.62 -2.55 -10.65
N LEU A 84 1.00 -2.93 -11.77
CA LEU A 84 0.29 -1.95 -12.61
C LEU A 84 -0.96 -1.39 -11.91
N ASP A 85 -1.63 -2.20 -11.10
CA ASP A 85 -2.76 -1.74 -10.29
C ASP A 85 -2.30 -0.77 -9.20
N ILE A 86 -1.13 -1.00 -8.57
CA ILE A 86 -0.49 -0.07 -7.61
C ILE A 86 -0.21 1.28 -8.27
N VAL A 87 0.41 1.28 -9.46
CA VAL A 87 0.71 2.51 -10.21
C VAL A 87 -0.57 3.26 -10.60
N THR A 88 -1.61 2.54 -11.03
CA THR A 88 -2.89 3.14 -11.39
C THR A 88 -3.56 3.77 -10.17
N LEU A 89 -3.58 3.06 -9.04
CA LEU A 89 -4.12 3.56 -7.77
C LEU A 89 -3.36 4.81 -7.28
N SER A 90 -2.02 4.77 -7.28
CA SER A 90 -1.19 5.94 -6.90
C SER A 90 -1.57 7.17 -7.72
N ASN A 91 -1.67 7.02 -9.04
CA ASN A 91 -2.08 8.12 -9.91
C ASN A 91 -3.47 8.66 -9.56
N VAL A 92 -4.45 7.77 -9.27
CA VAL A 92 -5.81 8.18 -8.88
C VAL A 92 -5.79 8.95 -7.57
N ILE A 93 -5.09 8.45 -6.55
CA ILE A 93 -5.01 9.14 -5.25
C ILE A 93 -4.34 10.51 -5.41
N GLU A 94 -3.23 10.59 -6.13
CA GLU A 94 -2.47 11.82 -6.29
C GLU A 94 -3.19 12.88 -7.14
N THR A 95 -3.97 12.48 -8.15
CA THR A 95 -4.62 13.42 -9.07
C THR A 95 -6.04 13.76 -8.69
N ASP A 96 -6.82 12.75 -8.32
CA ASP A 96 -8.27 12.88 -8.20
C ASP A 96 -8.73 12.96 -6.73
N PHE A 97 -7.91 12.48 -5.79
CA PHE A 97 -8.11 12.58 -4.33
C PHE A 97 -7.03 13.44 -3.66
N SER A 98 -6.48 14.44 -4.35
CA SER A 98 -5.39 15.29 -3.84
C SER A 98 -5.72 15.97 -2.50
N ASN A 99 -6.99 16.23 -2.21
CA ASN A 99 -7.44 16.81 -0.93
C ASN A 99 -7.72 15.74 0.13
N ASP A 100 -8.06 14.51 -0.26
CA ASP A 100 -8.47 13.42 0.62
C ASP A 100 -7.40 12.32 0.71
N GLY A 101 -6.33 12.40 -0.09
CA GLY A 101 -5.26 11.41 -0.12
C GLY A 101 -4.60 11.19 1.24
N ASN A 102 -4.40 12.27 2.01
CA ASN A 102 -3.86 12.16 3.38
C ASN A 102 -4.81 11.42 4.31
N LEU A 103 -6.12 11.61 4.14
CA LEU A 103 -7.14 10.94 4.94
C LEU A 103 -7.19 9.43 4.65
N ILE A 104 -7.16 9.07 3.34
CA ILE A 104 -7.10 7.67 2.89
C ILE A 104 -5.90 6.96 3.50
N ILE A 105 -4.74 7.63 3.50
CA ILE A 105 -3.50 7.05 3.99
C ILE A 105 -3.48 7.01 5.52
N SER A 106 -4.01 8.01 6.20
CA SER A 106 -4.13 8.02 7.66
C SER A 106 -4.98 6.84 8.15
N ASP A 107 -6.15 6.61 7.55
CA ASP A 107 -7.02 5.48 7.91
C ASP A 107 -6.33 4.11 7.70
N LEU A 108 -5.60 3.95 6.59
CA LEU A 108 -4.80 2.74 6.37
C LEU A 108 -3.71 2.54 7.44
N ARG A 109 -3.03 3.64 7.81
CA ARG A 109 -1.98 3.63 8.83
C ARG A 109 -2.55 3.29 10.21
N ASP A 110 -3.68 3.87 10.58
CA ASP A 110 -4.32 3.63 11.86
C ASP A 110 -4.75 2.16 11.98
N GLN A 111 -5.35 1.59 10.93
CA GLN A 111 -5.65 0.15 10.88
C GLN A 111 -4.39 -0.73 10.99
N PHE A 112 -3.27 -0.28 10.42
CA PHE A 112 -1.99 -0.98 10.58
C PHE A 112 -1.51 -0.94 12.04
N PHE A 113 -1.56 0.22 12.69
CA PHE A 113 -1.14 0.36 14.09
C PHE A 113 -1.97 -0.51 15.04
N ASP A 114 -3.27 -0.62 14.80
CA ASP A 114 -4.17 -1.50 15.56
C ASP A 114 -3.80 -3.00 15.47
N MET A 115 -3.01 -3.39 14.47
CA MET A 115 -2.62 -4.77 14.24
C MET A 115 -1.21 -5.11 14.69
N VAL A 116 -0.39 -4.12 14.97
CA VAL A 116 0.97 -4.32 15.48
C VAL A 116 0.86 -4.73 16.95
N PRO A 117 1.46 -5.86 17.37
CA PRO A 117 1.46 -6.31 18.74
C PRO A 117 2.09 -5.28 19.69
N GLU A 118 1.58 -5.21 20.92
CA GLU A 118 2.09 -4.26 21.91
C GLU A 118 3.57 -4.48 22.26
N GLU A 119 4.05 -5.71 22.21
CA GLU A 119 5.46 -6.06 22.40
C GLU A 119 6.40 -5.50 21.34
N ASP A 120 5.89 -5.12 20.17
CA ASP A 120 6.66 -4.51 19.09
C ASP A 120 6.82 -2.99 19.26
N TYR A 121 6.23 -2.40 20.31
CA TYR A 121 6.36 -0.98 20.63
C TYR A 121 7.40 -0.71 21.70
N ASN A 122 8.13 0.40 21.56
CA ASN A 122 8.96 0.93 22.63
C ASN A 122 8.06 1.51 23.75
N PRO A 123 8.11 0.97 24.98
CA PRO A 123 7.22 1.41 26.06
C PRO A 123 7.43 2.86 26.52
N ASN A 124 8.58 3.47 26.16
CA ASN A 124 8.90 4.84 26.54
C ASN A 124 8.52 5.87 25.49
N THR A 125 8.59 5.51 24.20
CA THR A 125 8.36 6.44 23.08
C THR A 125 7.06 6.16 22.34
N GLY A 126 6.48 4.95 22.47
CA GLY A 126 5.31 4.52 21.70
C GLY A 126 5.63 4.25 20.22
N GLU A 127 6.92 4.22 19.85
CA GLU A 127 7.34 3.91 18.47
C GLU A 127 7.43 2.41 18.25
N ILE A 128 7.10 1.95 17.04
CA ILE A 128 7.31 0.55 16.64
C ILE A 128 8.81 0.32 16.45
N ILE A 129 9.35 -0.69 17.13
CA ILE A 129 10.79 -1.03 17.13
C ILE A 129 11.13 -2.26 16.29
N SER A 130 10.15 -3.17 16.12
CA SER A 130 10.30 -4.38 15.29
C SER A 130 8.96 -4.79 14.68
N ILE A 131 8.99 -5.57 13.63
CA ILE A 131 7.82 -6.27 13.07
C ILE A 131 8.29 -7.64 12.58
N ASP A 132 8.05 -8.66 13.39
CA ASP A 132 8.46 -10.04 13.07
C ASP A 132 7.36 -10.83 12.34
N ASN A 133 6.15 -10.31 12.31
CA ASN A 133 4.94 -10.93 11.75
C ASN A 133 4.29 -10.13 10.62
N GLY A 134 5.06 -9.33 9.87
CA GLY A 134 4.52 -8.43 8.84
C GLY A 134 3.69 -9.13 7.77
N TYR A 135 3.96 -10.42 7.48
CA TYR A 135 3.10 -11.20 6.59
C TYR A 135 1.67 -11.34 7.15
N ASP A 136 1.54 -11.70 8.42
CA ASP A 136 0.23 -11.90 9.04
C ASP A 136 -0.51 -10.58 9.23
N ILE A 137 0.22 -9.50 9.54
CA ILE A 137 -0.34 -8.14 9.62
C ILE A 137 -0.92 -7.74 8.26
N LEU A 138 -0.15 -7.81 7.17
CA LEU A 138 -0.63 -7.45 5.84
C LEU A 138 -1.80 -8.33 5.39
N LYS A 139 -1.81 -9.61 5.75
CA LYS A 139 -2.91 -10.52 5.46
C LYS A 139 -4.18 -10.12 6.20
N LYS A 140 -4.09 -9.80 7.50
CA LYS A 140 -5.23 -9.32 8.29
C LYS A 140 -5.76 -7.98 7.79
N LEU A 141 -4.86 -7.04 7.43
CA LEU A 141 -5.27 -5.77 6.81
C LEU A 141 -6.05 -6.01 5.53
N HIS A 142 -5.55 -6.89 4.65
CA HIS A 142 -6.27 -7.26 3.43
C HIS A 142 -7.68 -7.78 3.74
N GLU A 143 -7.80 -8.73 4.66
CA GLU A 143 -9.09 -9.32 5.04
C GLU A 143 -10.04 -8.28 5.63
N ASN A 144 -9.56 -7.41 6.52
CA ASN A 144 -10.37 -6.40 7.19
C ASN A 144 -10.86 -5.31 6.22
N ILE A 145 -9.98 -4.80 5.35
CA ILE A 145 -10.37 -3.81 4.34
C ILE A 145 -11.37 -4.39 3.36
N CYS A 146 -11.16 -5.62 2.88
CA CYS A 146 -12.14 -6.31 2.03
C CYS A 146 -13.50 -6.42 2.74
N MET A 147 -13.51 -6.85 4.01
CA MET A 147 -14.74 -7.00 4.79
C MET A 147 -15.43 -5.65 5.05
N ARG A 148 -14.68 -4.57 5.28
CA ARG A 148 -15.24 -3.23 5.43
C ARG A 148 -15.96 -2.79 4.16
N ILE A 149 -15.33 -2.95 2.99
CA ILE A 149 -15.93 -2.62 1.69
C ILE A 149 -17.19 -3.47 1.44
N TYR A 150 -17.15 -4.78 1.70
CA TYR A 150 -18.31 -5.68 1.46
C TYR A 150 -19.49 -5.39 2.38
N LYS A 151 -19.25 -4.92 3.61
CA LYS A 151 -20.31 -4.60 4.57
C LYS A 151 -20.91 -3.22 4.37
N ASP A 152 -20.32 -2.39 3.52
CA ASP A 152 -20.88 -1.06 3.22
C ASP A 152 -22.24 -1.22 2.51
N PRO A 153 -23.30 -0.59 3.02
CA PRO A 153 -24.64 -0.68 2.41
C PRO A 153 -24.67 -0.22 0.94
N ARG A 154 -23.70 0.60 0.53
CA ARG A 154 -23.59 1.09 -0.86
C ARG A 154 -22.95 0.06 -1.80
N PHE A 155 -22.37 -1.04 -1.28
CA PHE A 155 -21.63 -2.02 -2.08
C PHE A 155 -22.51 -2.63 -3.19
N ASP A 156 -23.73 -3.05 -2.88
CA ASP A 156 -24.63 -3.67 -3.84
C ASP A 156 -25.03 -2.73 -5.00
N SER A 157 -24.93 -1.42 -4.79
CA SER A 157 -25.21 -0.43 -5.85
C SER A 157 -24.01 -0.21 -6.80
N LYS A 158 -22.85 -0.82 -6.49
CA LYS A 158 -21.62 -0.69 -7.27
C LYS A 158 -21.42 -1.94 -8.13
N ASN A 159 -20.84 -1.75 -9.30
CA ASN A 159 -20.48 -2.86 -10.18
C ASN A 159 -19.12 -3.47 -9.78
N LEU A 160 -19.02 -3.91 -8.49
CA LEU A 160 -17.83 -4.48 -7.90
C LEU A 160 -18.03 -5.96 -7.62
N THR A 161 -17.03 -6.78 -7.92
CA THR A 161 -16.97 -8.19 -7.52
C THR A 161 -15.97 -8.38 -6.37
N ILE A 162 -16.03 -9.54 -5.71
CA ILE A 162 -15.09 -9.91 -4.65
C ILE A 162 -13.63 -9.86 -5.17
N GLU A 163 -13.41 -10.30 -6.39
CA GLU A 163 -12.10 -10.32 -7.03
C GLU A 163 -11.59 -8.91 -7.28
N ILE A 164 -12.44 -7.99 -7.74
CA ILE A 164 -12.09 -6.58 -7.95
C ILE A 164 -11.69 -5.93 -6.63
N VAL A 165 -12.48 -6.13 -5.57
CA VAL A 165 -12.16 -5.59 -4.24
C VAL A 165 -10.86 -6.16 -3.70
N SER A 166 -10.67 -7.48 -3.75
CA SER A 166 -9.43 -8.12 -3.30
C SER A 166 -8.21 -7.56 -4.05
N LYS A 167 -8.33 -7.37 -5.36
CA LYS A 167 -7.30 -6.82 -6.22
C LYS A 167 -6.98 -5.36 -5.88
N PHE A 168 -8.03 -4.56 -5.66
CA PHE A 168 -7.89 -3.19 -5.17
C PHE A 168 -7.13 -3.14 -3.84
N VAL A 169 -7.50 -4.00 -2.87
CA VAL A 169 -6.85 -4.01 -1.56
C VAL A 169 -5.39 -4.41 -1.65
N TYR A 170 -5.00 -5.37 -2.50
CA TYR A 170 -3.58 -5.67 -2.74
C TYR A 170 -2.83 -4.46 -3.33
N ALA A 171 -3.43 -3.75 -4.27
CA ALA A 171 -2.83 -2.53 -4.82
C ALA A 171 -2.70 -1.44 -3.75
N PHE A 172 -3.71 -1.27 -2.90
CA PHE A 172 -3.75 -0.28 -1.84
C PHE A 172 -2.71 -0.55 -0.74
N LEU A 173 -2.56 -1.80 -0.31
CA LEU A 173 -1.50 -2.20 0.62
C LEU A 173 -0.11 -1.99 0.01
N GLY A 174 0.08 -2.35 -1.26
CA GLY A 174 1.33 -2.12 -1.97
C GLY A 174 1.71 -0.64 -2.02
N TYR A 175 0.75 0.22 -2.31
CA TYR A 175 0.92 1.68 -2.28
C TYR A 175 1.29 2.17 -0.88
N GLY A 176 0.57 1.73 0.17
CA GLY A 176 0.85 2.10 1.56
C GLY A 176 2.25 1.69 2.03
N VAL A 177 2.71 0.49 1.64
CA VAL A 177 4.10 0.06 1.89
C VAL A 177 5.10 0.91 1.12
N GLU A 178 4.84 1.25 -0.14
CA GLU A 178 5.74 2.05 -0.97
C GLU A 178 5.99 3.43 -0.39
N ILE A 179 4.93 4.13 0.02
CA ILE A 179 5.02 5.47 0.61
C ILE A 179 5.41 5.50 2.09
N CYS A 180 5.79 4.37 2.69
CA CYS A 180 6.23 4.24 4.09
C CYS A 180 5.18 4.55 5.16
N GLN A 181 3.90 4.36 4.89
CA GLN A 181 2.84 4.58 5.88
C GLN A 181 2.48 3.32 6.66
N ILE A 182 2.76 2.14 6.10
CA ILE A 182 2.66 0.85 6.78
C ILE A 182 3.98 0.08 6.62
N LEU A 183 4.31 -0.75 7.59
CA LEU A 183 5.59 -1.42 7.79
C LEU A 183 6.75 -0.45 8.10
N LEU A 184 7.75 -0.95 8.80
CA LEU A 184 8.93 -0.16 9.17
C LEU A 184 9.81 0.15 7.95
N ASN A 185 10.33 1.37 7.92
CA ASN A 185 11.33 1.79 6.94
C ASN A 185 12.73 1.44 7.46
N PRO A 186 13.46 0.47 6.86
CA PRO A 186 14.80 0.12 7.31
C PRO A 186 15.80 1.28 7.26
N ASN A 187 15.56 2.29 6.41
CA ASN A 187 16.42 3.47 6.33
C ASN A 187 16.29 4.40 7.56
N LYS A 188 15.13 4.38 8.25
CA LYS A 188 14.92 5.18 9.46
C LYS A 188 15.75 4.65 10.63
N LEU A 189 15.86 3.34 10.77
CA LEU A 189 16.60 2.70 11.85
C LEU A 189 18.13 2.73 11.68
N SER A 190 18.61 2.88 10.43
CA SER A 190 20.06 2.99 10.16
C SER A 190 20.65 4.40 10.42
N GLY A 191 19.81 5.42 10.61
CA GLY A 191 20.23 6.79 10.88
C GLY A 191 20.54 7.10 12.35
N GLU A 192 20.06 6.31 13.30
CA GLU A 192 20.23 6.56 14.74
C GLU A 192 21.55 6.08 15.33
N SER A 193 22.40 5.38 14.55
CA SER A 193 23.67 4.80 15.04
C SER A 193 24.88 5.74 14.89
N ASN A 194 24.73 6.98 14.41
CA ASN A 194 25.86 7.90 14.14
C ASN A 194 26.03 9.05 15.14
N ASP A 195 25.21 9.17 16.18
CA ASP A 195 25.31 10.29 17.16
C ASP A 195 25.80 9.88 18.55
N ILE A 196 26.62 8.81 18.65
CA ILE A 196 27.38 8.52 19.88
C ILE A 196 28.85 8.46 19.51
N SER A 197 29.48 9.62 19.48
CA SER A 197 30.93 9.76 19.54
C SER A 197 31.30 11.03 20.30
#